data_796d5725c8a3f43753b1ca469f408c57
#
_entry.id   796d5725c8a3f43753b1ca469f408c57
#
_cell.length_a   1.000
_cell.length_b   1.000
_cell.length_c   1.000
_cell.angle_alpha   90.00
_cell.angle_beta   90.00
_cell.angle_gamma   90.00
#
_symmetry.space_group_name_H-M   'P 1'
#
loop_
_entity.id
_entity.type
_entity.pdbx_description
1 polymer ?
#
loop_
_entity_poly.entity_id
_entity_poly.type
_entity_poly.pdbx_seq_one_letter_code
_entity_poly.pdbx_strand_id
1 'polypeptide(L)'
;KDGKVNPVILAAAATAGVTKIFKTGGAQAVAALAYGTQSIPAVDKIVGPGNIYVATAKRKVFGKVGIDMIAGPSEILVLADGSCNPAWVAADLLSQAEHDRLASPVLVTDSAALAKAVQAELEVQIPQLPRAAIARASVDDNGKIILCTDLHKAIEACNIIAPEHLEVCVEDPFGVLNEIKNAGSIFLGRNVPEALGDYFAGPNHTLPTSGTARFSSPLGVDDFVKKSSFIYYTRDALEAVAPRIADFAEREGLHAHARSVTIRYEK
;
A
#
# COMPACT_ATOMS: atom_id res chain seq x y z
N LYS A 1 -18.30 11.11 -13.90
CA LYS A 1 -19.75 11.21 -13.70
C LYS A 1 -20.33 11.88 -14.95
N ASP A 2 -21.43 11.39 -15.48
CA ASP A 2 -22.10 11.94 -16.68
C ASP A 2 -21.22 12.03 -17.94
N GLY A 3 -20.24 11.14 -18.09
CA GLY A 3 -19.31 11.12 -19.22
C GLY A 3 -18.33 12.29 -19.27
N LYS A 4 -18.31 13.14 -18.25
CA LYS A 4 -17.38 14.28 -18.14
C LYS A 4 -16.17 13.90 -17.29
N VAL A 5 -14.99 14.23 -17.78
CA VAL A 5 -13.73 14.13 -17.02
C VAL A 5 -13.43 15.49 -16.42
N ASN A 6 -12.98 15.51 -15.17
CA ASN A 6 -12.57 16.75 -14.52
C ASN A 6 -11.37 17.35 -15.29
N PRO A 7 -11.44 18.64 -15.70
CA PRO A 7 -10.34 19.28 -16.44
C PRO A 7 -9.01 19.26 -15.70
N VAL A 8 -9.00 19.29 -14.37
CA VAL A 8 -7.76 19.20 -13.57
C VAL A 8 -7.08 17.85 -13.73
N ILE A 9 -7.84 16.74 -13.80
CA ILE A 9 -7.30 15.41 -14.07
C ILE A 9 -6.66 15.35 -15.46
N LEU A 10 -7.30 15.96 -16.47
CA LEU A 10 -6.75 16.01 -17.82
C LEU A 10 -5.47 16.86 -17.89
N ALA A 11 -5.44 17.99 -17.18
CA ALA A 11 -4.26 18.83 -17.10
C ALA A 11 -3.09 18.09 -16.43
N ALA A 12 -3.34 17.41 -15.32
CA ALA A 12 -2.34 16.60 -14.63
C ALA A 12 -1.83 15.45 -15.52
N ALA A 13 -2.70 14.76 -16.20
CA ALA A 13 -2.34 13.70 -17.14
C ALA A 13 -1.45 14.23 -18.28
N ALA A 14 -1.81 15.39 -18.87
CA ALA A 14 -1.02 16.03 -19.91
C ALA A 14 0.37 16.45 -19.39
N THR A 15 0.44 17.03 -18.19
CA THR A 15 1.70 17.42 -17.54
C THR A 15 2.60 16.21 -17.28
N ALA A 16 2.01 15.08 -16.88
CA ALA A 16 2.71 13.81 -16.67
C ALA A 16 3.07 13.07 -17.97
N GLY A 17 2.73 13.61 -19.15
CA GLY A 17 3.04 12.98 -20.44
C GLY A 17 2.15 11.81 -20.82
N VAL A 18 0.99 11.66 -20.20
CA VAL A 18 0.01 10.61 -20.54
C VAL A 18 -0.59 10.91 -21.91
N THR A 19 -0.47 9.95 -22.83
CA THR A 19 -0.91 10.11 -24.23
C THR A 19 -2.22 9.38 -24.57
N LYS A 20 -2.65 8.44 -23.72
CA LYS A 20 -3.87 7.64 -23.96
C LYS A 20 -4.77 7.69 -22.74
N ILE A 21 -5.99 8.19 -22.91
CA ILE A 21 -6.98 8.30 -21.86
C ILE A 21 -8.28 7.64 -22.33
N PHE A 22 -8.75 6.66 -21.56
CA PHE A 22 -10.01 5.96 -21.85
C PHE A 22 -11.04 6.29 -20.76
N LYS A 23 -12.22 6.74 -21.17
CA LYS A 23 -13.33 7.06 -20.26
C LYS A 23 -14.08 5.80 -19.84
N THR A 24 -13.44 4.95 -19.09
CA THR A 24 -14.00 3.71 -18.56
C THR A 24 -13.54 3.53 -17.11
N GLY A 25 -14.25 2.73 -16.34
CA GLY A 25 -13.93 2.43 -14.94
C GLY A 25 -14.58 1.12 -14.51
N GLY A 26 -14.38 0.73 -13.24
CA GLY A 26 -14.95 -0.48 -12.68
C GLY A 26 -14.28 -1.77 -13.16
N ALA A 27 -14.91 -2.91 -12.89
CA ALA A 27 -14.39 -4.24 -13.25
C ALA A 27 -14.16 -4.41 -14.76
N GLN A 28 -15.02 -3.81 -15.59
CA GLN A 28 -14.90 -3.85 -17.06
C GLN A 28 -13.64 -3.15 -17.57
N ALA A 29 -13.21 -2.05 -16.93
CA ALA A 29 -11.95 -1.38 -17.27
C ALA A 29 -10.76 -2.27 -16.97
N VAL A 30 -10.76 -2.93 -15.81
CA VAL A 30 -9.71 -3.88 -15.42
C VAL A 30 -9.65 -5.04 -16.41
N ALA A 31 -10.78 -5.60 -16.79
CA ALA A 31 -10.83 -6.68 -17.78
C ALA A 31 -10.34 -6.22 -19.16
N ALA A 32 -10.77 -5.04 -19.62
CA ALA A 32 -10.32 -4.47 -20.89
C ALA A 32 -8.81 -4.25 -20.93
N LEU A 33 -8.21 -3.76 -19.85
CA LEU A 33 -6.76 -3.56 -19.74
C LEU A 33 -6.01 -4.90 -19.67
N ALA A 34 -6.56 -5.91 -18.98
CA ALA A 34 -5.90 -7.20 -18.83
C ALA A 34 -5.89 -8.05 -20.13
N TYR A 35 -6.99 -8.04 -20.85
CA TYR A 35 -7.18 -8.91 -22.03
C TYR A 35 -7.07 -8.17 -23.37
N GLY A 36 -7.17 -6.86 -23.35
CA GLY A 36 -7.29 -6.05 -24.55
C GLY A 36 -8.69 -6.09 -25.14
N THR A 37 -8.99 -5.07 -25.95
CA THR A 37 -10.18 -4.98 -26.77
C THR A 37 -9.79 -4.41 -28.14
N GLN A 38 -10.75 -4.23 -29.03
CA GLN A 38 -10.48 -3.57 -30.31
C GLN A 38 -9.93 -2.14 -30.16
N SER A 39 -10.30 -1.43 -29.08
CA SER A 39 -9.93 -0.01 -28.86
C SER A 39 -8.96 0.20 -27.70
N ILE A 40 -8.88 -0.72 -26.74
CA ILE A 40 -8.02 -0.64 -25.57
C ILE A 40 -6.97 -1.75 -25.66
N PRO A 41 -5.68 -1.43 -25.81
CA PRO A 41 -4.63 -2.43 -25.84
C PRO A 41 -4.47 -3.10 -24.48
N ALA A 42 -4.11 -4.40 -24.47
CA ALA A 42 -3.72 -5.08 -23.26
C ALA A 42 -2.44 -4.44 -22.67
N VAL A 43 -2.33 -4.46 -21.35
CA VAL A 43 -1.19 -3.90 -20.62
C VAL A 43 -0.46 -4.98 -19.81
N ASP A 44 0.78 -4.72 -19.43
CA ASP A 44 1.56 -5.61 -18.58
C ASP A 44 1.28 -5.41 -17.09
N LYS A 45 0.84 -4.20 -16.69
CA LYS A 45 0.56 -3.88 -15.28
C LYS A 45 -0.63 -2.92 -15.15
N ILE A 46 -1.49 -3.19 -14.15
CA ILE A 46 -2.62 -2.34 -13.76
C ILE A 46 -2.34 -1.83 -12.35
N VAL A 47 -2.29 -0.51 -12.20
CA VAL A 47 -2.03 0.18 -10.92
C VAL A 47 -3.19 1.11 -10.56
N GLY A 48 -3.27 1.47 -9.30
CA GLY A 48 -4.26 2.39 -8.77
C GLY A 48 -5.33 1.72 -7.92
N PRO A 49 -5.85 2.45 -6.93
CA PRO A 49 -6.93 2.00 -6.07
C PRO A 49 -8.28 2.02 -6.79
N GLY A 50 -9.27 1.42 -6.16
CA GLY A 50 -10.64 1.44 -6.63
C GLY A 50 -11.60 0.79 -5.64
N ASN A 51 -12.88 0.80 -5.96
CA ASN A 51 -13.89 0.17 -5.14
C ASN A 51 -13.74 -1.36 -5.11
N ILE A 52 -14.58 -2.03 -4.31
CA ILE A 52 -14.55 -3.50 -4.13
C ILE A 52 -14.64 -4.27 -5.45
N TYR A 53 -15.35 -3.76 -6.46
CA TYR A 53 -15.46 -4.40 -7.77
C TYR A 53 -14.14 -4.33 -8.55
N VAL A 54 -13.44 -3.20 -8.47
CA VAL A 54 -12.11 -3.02 -9.07
C VAL A 54 -11.09 -3.92 -8.35
N ALA A 55 -11.08 -3.92 -7.02
CA ALA A 55 -10.20 -4.76 -6.21
C ALA A 55 -10.41 -6.26 -6.53
N THR A 56 -11.68 -6.69 -6.61
CA THR A 56 -12.03 -8.07 -6.98
C THR A 56 -11.60 -8.41 -8.40
N ALA A 57 -11.79 -7.50 -9.35
CA ALA A 57 -11.37 -7.70 -10.74
C ALA A 57 -9.84 -7.80 -10.85
N LYS A 58 -9.09 -6.91 -10.19
CA LYS A 58 -7.62 -6.98 -10.14
C LYS A 58 -7.13 -8.33 -9.61
N ARG A 59 -7.74 -8.82 -8.51
CA ARG A 59 -7.43 -10.15 -7.97
C ARG A 59 -7.66 -11.27 -8.98
N LYS A 60 -8.74 -11.20 -9.78
CA LYS A 60 -9.08 -12.23 -10.76
C LYS A 60 -8.17 -12.25 -11.99
N VAL A 61 -7.60 -11.10 -12.36
CA VAL A 61 -6.71 -11.01 -13.54
C VAL A 61 -5.22 -11.11 -13.17
N PHE A 62 -4.90 -11.14 -11.88
CA PHE A 62 -3.52 -11.32 -11.42
C PHE A 62 -2.96 -12.65 -11.94
N GLY A 63 -1.75 -12.60 -12.50
CA GLY A 63 -1.13 -13.72 -13.22
C GLY A 63 -1.31 -13.65 -14.75
N LYS A 64 -2.42 -13.05 -15.24
CA LYS A 64 -2.56 -12.65 -16.64
C LYS A 64 -1.90 -11.29 -16.88
N VAL A 65 -2.01 -10.41 -15.92
CA VAL A 65 -1.42 -9.06 -15.88
C VAL A 65 -0.87 -8.81 -14.49
N GLY A 66 0.21 -8.04 -14.36
CA GLY A 66 0.70 -7.58 -13.07
C GLY A 66 -0.25 -6.58 -12.45
N ILE A 67 -0.32 -6.55 -11.14
CA ILE A 67 -1.04 -5.52 -10.38
C ILE A 67 -0.09 -4.91 -9.34
N ASP A 68 -0.44 -3.72 -8.84
CA ASP A 68 0.23 -3.11 -7.69
C ASP A 68 -0.16 -3.84 -6.39
N MET A 69 -1.42 -3.71 -6.01
CA MET A 69 -1.97 -4.27 -4.77
C MET A 69 -3.48 -4.49 -4.88
N ILE A 70 -4.03 -5.18 -3.90
CA ILE A 70 -5.47 -5.27 -3.65
C ILE A 70 -5.80 -4.24 -2.58
N ALA A 71 -6.28 -3.06 -2.99
CA ALA A 71 -6.65 -2.00 -2.05
C ALA A 71 -7.92 -2.36 -1.27
N GLY A 72 -7.86 -2.16 0.03
CA GLY A 72 -8.99 -2.16 0.96
C GLY A 72 -9.56 -0.75 1.18
N PRO A 73 -10.46 -0.59 2.16
CA PRO A 73 -10.89 0.70 2.66
C PRO A 73 -9.72 1.51 3.24
N SER A 74 -9.83 2.83 3.24
CA SER A 74 -8.81 3.73 3.80
C SER A 74 -8.62 3.53 5.30
N GLU A 75 -7.37 3.61 5.75
CA GLU A 75 -6.96 3.40 7.14
C GLU A 75 -6.05 4.52 7.60
N ILE A 76 -6.28 5.01 8.80
CA ILE A 76 -5.32 5.87 9.51
C ILE A 76 -5.11 5.35 10.92
N LEU A 77 -3.86 5.32 11.35
CA LEU A 77 -3.49 5.09 12.73
C LEU A 77 -2.68 6.28 13.22
N VAL A 78 -3.16 6.95 14.25
CA VAL A 78 -2.42 7.99 14.96
C VAL A 78 -1.81 7.40 16.22
N LEU A 79 -0.49 7.32 16.27
CA LEU A 79 0.29 7.03 17.46
C LEU A 79 0.57 8.35 18.17
N ALA A 80 -0.03 8.59 19.33
CA ALA A 80 0.07 9.86 20.02
C ALA A 80 0.36 9.69 21.51
N ASP A 81 1.31 10.46 22.01
CA ASP A 81 1.56 10.60 23.46
C ASP A 81 0.69 11.70 24.09
N GLY A 82 0.73 11.84 25.42
CA GLY A 82 -0.07 12.79 26.17
C GLY A 82 0.20 14.28 25.88
N SER A 83 1.21 14.61 25.09
CA SER A 83 1.56 15.98 24.72
C SER A 83 0.85 16.50 23.48
N CYS A 84 0.10 15.64 22.76
CA CYS A 84 -0.61 16.01 21.54
C CYS A 84 -1.86 16.84 21.80
N ASN A 85 -2.20 17.71 20.84
CA ASN A 85 -3.47 18.44 20.86
C ASN A 85 -4.61 17.48 20.43
N PRO A 86 -5.59 17.21 21.30
CA PRO A 86 -6.67 16.27 21.00
C PRO A 86 -7.53 16.67 19.80
N ALA A 87 -7.69 17.99 19.56
CA ALA A 87 -8.47 18.47 18.42
C ALA A 87 -7.78 18.17 17.08
N TRP A 88 -6.44 18.21 17.04
CA TRP A 88 -5.68 17.84 15.85
C TRP A 88 -5.77 16.34 15.57
N VAL A 89 -5.54 15.52 16.60
CA VAL A 89 -5.66 14.06 16.50
C VAL A 89 -7.06 13.65 16.02
N ALA A 90 -8.11 14.28 16.54
CA ALA A 90 -9.47 14.02 16.09
C ALA A 90 -9.69 14.41 14.63
N ALA A 91 -9.14 15.55 14.18
CA ALA A 91 -9.22 15.99 12.79
C ALA A 91 -8.49 15.03 11.85
N ASP A 92 -7.31 14.53 12.24
CA ASP A 92 -6.54 13.57 11.45
C ASP A 92 -7.28 12.22 11.33
N LEU A 93 -7.87 11.71 12.40
CA LEU A 93 -8.73 10.53 12.36
C LEU A 93 -9.94 10.72 11.43
N LEU A 94 -10.53 11.92 11.44
CA LEU A 94 -11.70 12.24 10.62
C LEU A 94 -11.36 12.43 9.15
N SER A 95 -10.12 12.80 8.80
CA SER A 95 -9.67 12.92 7.40
C SER A 95 -9.88 11.62 6.63
N GLN A 96 -9.65 10.47 7.26
CA GLN A 96 -9.90 9.17 6.65
C GLN A 96 -11.32 8.65 6.88
N ALA A 97 -11.90 8.91 8.07
CA ALA A 97 -13.26 8.47 8.38
C ALA A 97 -14.31 9.00 7.40
N GLU A 98 -14.11 10.18 6.81
CA GLU A 98 -15.04 10.75 5.83
C GLU A 98 -14.97 10.13 4.43
N HIS A 99 -13.95 9.31 4.13
CA HIS A 99 -13.78 8.69 2.81
C HIS A 99 -14.84 7.64 2.54
N ASP A 100 -15.03 6.71 3.47
CA ASP A 100 -15.97 5.59 3.34
C ASP A 100 -16.45 5.10 4.71
N ARG A 101 -17.63 4.49 4.75
CA ARG A 101 -18.17 3.86 5.97
C ARG A 101 -17.30 2.72 6.50
N LEU A 102 -16.51 2.09 5.65
CA LEU A 102 -15.59 1.02 6.00
C LEU A 102 -14.19 1.51 6.37
N ALA A 103 -13.92 2.82 6.31
CA ALA A 103 -12.65 3.38 6.75
C ALA A 103 -12.39 3.09 8.23
N SER A 104 -11.12 2.94 8.58
CA SER A 104 -10.71 2.54 9.94
C SER A 104 -9.80 3.60 10.58
N PRO A 105 -10.37 4.58 11.30
CA PRO A 105 -9.60 5.52 12.11
C PRO A 105 -9.22 4.90 13.45
N VAL A 106 -7.92 4.82 13.75
CA VAL A 106 -7.41 4.20 14.98
C VAL A 106 -6.49 5.17 15.72
N LEU A 107 -6.75 5.40 17.00
CA LEU A 107 -5.83 6.07 17.91
C LEU A 107 -5.15 5.01 18.77
N VAL A 108 -3.82 5.04 18.84
CA VAL A 108 -3.03 4.28 19.79
C VAL A 108 -2.26 5.25 20.67
N THR A 109 -2.42 5.16 21.99
CA THR A 109 -1.82 6.11 22.93
C THR A 109 -1.50 5.43 24.27
N ASP A 110 -0.55 5.99 24.99
CA ASP A 110 -0.27 5.63 26.40
C ASP A 110 -0.95 6.60 27.40
N SER A 111 -1.68 7.61 26.88
CA SER A 111 -2.34 8.64 27.69
C SER A 111 -3.86 8.45 27.76
N ALA A 112 -4.37 8.00 28.89
CA ALA A 112 -5.81 7.93 29.13
C ALA A 112 -6.49 9.29 29.08
N ALA A 113 -5.79 10.38 29.41
CA ALA A 113 -6.30 11.73 29.32
C ALA A 113 -6.50 12.15 27.86
N LEU A 114 -5.51 11.90 27.00
CA LEU A 114 -5.60 12.16 25.57
C LEU A 114 -6.72 11.34 24.93
N ALA A 115 -6.82 10.04 25.23
CA ALA A 115 -7.86 9.17 24.72
C ALA A 115 -9.27 9.74 24.95
N LYS A 116 -9.55 10.19 26.19
CA LYS A 116 -10.84 10.81 26.55
C LYS A 116 -11.07 12.14 25.84
N ALA A 117 -10.04 12.97 25.74
CA ALA A 117 -10.12 14.27 25.10
C ALA A 117 -10.38 14.14 23.58
N VAL A 118 -9.69 13.20 22.90
CA VAL A 118 -9.92 12.90 21.47
C VAL A 118 -11.34 12.37 21.24
N GLN A 119 -11.85 11.50 22.12
CA GLN A 119 -13.22 11.02 22.03
C GLN A 119 -14.23 12.18 22.13
N ALA A 120 -14.00 13.13 23.03
CA ALA A 120 -14.85 14.32 23.15
C ALA A 120 -14.76 15.22 21.91
N GLU A 121 -13.56 15.41 21.36
CA GLU A 121 -13.34 16.20 20.14
C GLU A 121 -14.02 15.58 18.91
N LEU A 122 -14.04 14.26 18.76
CA LEU A 122 -14.78 13.58 17.70
C LEU A 122 -16.27 13.92 17.74
N GLU A 123 -16.88 13.96 18.94
CA GLU A 123 -18.29 14.35 19.10
C GLU A 123 -18.56 15.81 18.72
N VAL A 124 -17.57 16.68 18.87
CA VAL A 124 -17.65 18.11 18.48
C VAL A 124 -17.46 18.29 16.98
N GLN A 125 -16.51 17.57 16.38
CA GLN A 125 -16.08 17.81 15.00
C GLN A 125 -16.94 17.08 13.97
N ILE A 126 -17.37 15.82 14.23
CA ILE A 126 -18.17 15.03 13.27
C ILE A 126 -19.41 15.80 12.77
N PRO A 127 -20.24 16.44 13.63
CA PRO A 127 -21.42 17.16 13.17
C PRO A 127 -21.12 18.35 12.24
N GLN A 128 -19.88 18.84 12.22
CA GLN A 128 -19.47 19.99 11.40
C GLN A 128 -19.06 19.57 9.98
N LEU A 129 -18.87 18.27 9.73
CA LEU A 129 -18.44 17.77 8.44
C LEU A 129 -19.60 17.70 7.43
N PRO A 130 -19.38 18.07 6.17
CA PRO A 130 -20.36 17.86 5.10
C PRO A 130 -20.76 16.39 4.93
N ARG A 131 -19.85 15.46 5.26
CA ARG A 131 -20.05 14.01 5.18
C ARG A 131 -20.21 13.35 6.56
N ALA A 132 -20.79 14.07 7.53
CA ALA A 132 -20.95 13.64 8.91
C ALA A 132 -21.52 12.21 9.06
N ALA A 133 -22.51 11.83 8.25
CA ALA A 133 -23.12 10.50 8.32
C ALA A 133 -22.15 9.37 7.94
N ILE A 134 -21.22 9.62 7.03
CA ILE A 134 -20.19 8.65 6.61
C ILE A 134 -19.12 8.57 7.70
N ALA A 135 -18.60 9.70 8.15
CA ALA A 135 -17.59 9.76 9.21
C ALA A 135 -18.11 9.12 10.52
N ARG A 136 -19.38 9.39 10.89
CA ARG A 136 -20.01 8.78 12.06
C ARG A 136 -20.04 7.25 11.93
N ALA A 137 -20.52 6.70 10.81
CA ALA A 137 -20.58 5.28 10.60
C ALA A 137 -19.18 4.62 10.63
N SER A 138 -18.18 5.26 10.02
CA SER A 138 -16.80 4.80 10.07
C SER A 138 -16.26 4.75 11.49
N VAL A 139 -16.44 5.82 12.27
CA VAL A 139 -15.96 5.90 13.65
C VAL A 139 -16.69 4.90 14.56
N ASP A 140 -18.02 4.77 14.43
CA ASP A 140 -18.82 3.92 15.30
C ASP A 140 -18.58 2.42 15.01
N ASP A 141 -18.46 2.04 13.73
CA ASP A 141 -18.33 0.64 13.33
C ASP A 141 -16.87 0.15 13.34
N ASN A 142 -15.91 1.00 12.91
CA ASN A 142 -14.52 0.62 12.68
C ASN A 142 -13.50 1.40 13.53
N GLY A 143 -13.87 2.57 14.06
CA GLY A 143 -12.98 3.38 14.89
C GLY A 143 -12.54 2.65 16.16
N LYS A 144 -11.27 2.85 16.55
CA LYS A 144 -10.72 2.26 17.79
C LYS A 144 -9.86 3.28 18.52
N ILE A 145 -9.96 3.28 19.84
CA ILE A 145 -9.00 3.94 20.73
C ILE A 145 -8.34 2.83 21.56
N ILE A 146 -7.05 2.64 21.38
CA ILE A 146 -6.25 1.61 22.04
C ILE A 146 -5.35 2.29 23.06
N LEU A 147 -5.60 2.03 24.34
CA LEU A 147 -4.79 2.52 25.44
C LEU A 147 -3.74 1.48 25.80
N CYS A 148 -2.48 1.87 25.72
CA CYS A 148 -1.33 1.04 26.04
C CYS A 148 -0.71 1.46 27.38
N THR A 149 0.13 0.61 27.97
CA THR A 149 0.81 0.88 29.23
C THR A 149 1.95 1.88 29.09
N ASP A 150 2.55 1.92 27.92
CA ASP A 150 3.69 2.77 27.56
C ASP A 150 3.81 2.91 26.05
N LEU A 151 4.69 3.82 25.60
CA LEU A 151 4.91 4.11 24.19
C LEU A 151 5.43 2.90 23.38
N HIS A 152 6.31 2.06 23.98
CA HIS A 152 6.82 0.88 23.28
C HIS A 152 5.69 -0.12 22.97
N LYS A 153 4.78 -0.34 23.93
CA LYS A 153 3.58 -1.16 23.70
C LYS A 153 2.64 -0.55 22.67
N ALA A 154 2.57 0.77 22.61
CA ALA A 154 1.82 1.45 21.58
C ALA A 154 2.44 1.21 20.19
N ILE A 155 3.75 1.27 20.05
CA ILE A 155 4.47 0.96 18.79
C ILE A 155 4.31 -0.51 18.41
N GLU A 156 4.37 -1.45 19.37
CA GLU A 156 4.08 -2.87 19.10
C GLU A 156 2.67 -3.04 18.51
N ALA A 157 1.67 -2.35 19.07
CA ALA A 157 0.30 -2.37 18.54
C ALA A 157 0.22 -1.81 17.12
N CYS A 158 0.91 -0.70 16.83
CA CYS A 158 1.00 -0.14 15.47
C CYS A 158 1.60 -1.16 14.49
N ASN A 159 2.69 -1.84 14.86
CA ASN A 159 3.32 -2.85 14.03
C ASN A 159 2.43 -4.08 13.78
N ILE A 160 1.58 -4.46 14.74
CA ILE A 160 0.60 -5.54 14.59
C ILE A 160 -0.51 -5.14 13.62
N ILE A 161 -1.02 -3.92 13.74
CA ILE A 161 -2.08 -3.38 12.88
C ILE A 161 -1.55 -3.21 11.46
N ALA A 162 -0.31 -2.72 11.31
CA ALA A 162 0.32 -2.45 10.02
C ALA A 162 -0.53 -1.55 9.12
N PRO A 163 -0.82 -0.31 9.56
CA PRO A 163 -1.79 0.57 8.91
C PRO A 163 -1.30 1.09 7.55
N GLU A 164 -2.24 1.54 6.74
CA GLU A 164 -1.97 2.30 5.52
C GLU A 164 -1.21 3.60 5.82
N HIS A 165 -1.80 4.45 6.66
CA HIS A 165 -1.21 5.70 7.13
C HIS A 165 -0.89 5.59 8.62
N LEU A 166 0.35 5.87 9.00
CA LEU A 166 0.80 5.95 10.39
C LEU A 166 1.31 7.35 10.70
N GLU A 167 0.56 8.11 11.49
CA GLU A 167 1.02 9.37 12.06
C GLU A 167 1.71 9.11 13.40
N VAL A 168 2.93 9.58 13.54
CA VAL A 168 3.77 9.43 14.75
C VAL A 168 3.80 10.77 15.48
N CYS A 169 2.72 11.05 16.22
CA CYS A 169 2.50 12.30 16.93
C CYS A 169 3.03 12.23 18.37
N VAL A 170 4.33 12.00 18.52
CA VAL A 170 5.01 11.90 19.82
C VAL A 170 6.04 13.02 20.00
N GLU A 171 6.59 13.18 21.22
CA GLU A 171 7.58 14.21 21.53
C GLU A 171 8.84 14.07 20.68
N ASP A 172 9.38 12.84 20.54
CA ASP A 172 10.54 12.53 19.71
C ASP A 172 10.19 11.47 18.66
N PRO A 173 9.63 11.86 17.50
CA PRO A 173 9.23 10.91 16.47
C PRO A 173 10.42 10.20 15.80
N PHE A 174 11.59 10.83 15.73
CA PHE A 174 12.79 10.22 15.16
C PHE A 174 13.43 9.19 16.09
N GLY A 175 13.31 9.39 17.41
CA GLY A 175 13.80 8.44 18.41
C GLY A 175 13.11 7.08 18.34
N VAL A 176 11.84 7.04 17.92
CA VAL A 176 11.05 5.80 17.82
C VAL A 176 10.95 5.25 16.38
N LEU A 177 11.43 5.96 15.38
CA LEU A 177 11.27 5.58 13.96
C LEU A 177 11.82 4.17 13.66
N ASN A 178 12.94 3.79 14.27
CA ASN A 178 13.56 2.48 14.05
C ASN A 178 12.78 1.30 14.66
N GLU A 179 11.82 1.56 15.55
CA GLU A 179 10.94 0.55 16.13
C GLU A 179 9.72 0.29 15.27
N ILE A 180 9.38 1.21 14.35
CA ILE A 180 8.28 1.09 13.41
C ILE A 180 8.72 0.21 12.24
N LYS A 181 8.02 -0.91 12.04
CA LYS A 181 8.37 -1.92 11.04
C LYS A 181 7.34 -2.03 9.93
N ASN A 182 6.08 -1.79 10.24
CA ASN A 182 4.96 -2.11 9.37
C ASN A 182 4.03 -0.90 9.26
N ALA A 183 4.19 -0.09 8.22
CA ALA A 183 3.26 0.97 7.85
C ALA A 183 3.38 1.24 6.36
N GLY A 184 2.29 1.62 5.72
CA GLY A 184 2.29 2.01 4.31
C GLY A 184 3.02 3.34 4.12
N SER A 185 2.66 4.35 4.89
CA SER A 185 3.36 5.63 4.96
C SER A 185 3.50 6.08 6.41
N ILE A 186 4.62 6.71 6.75
CA ILE A 186 4.91 7.19 8.11
C ILE A 186 5.03 8.70 8.09
N PHE A 187 4.21 9.38 8.89
CA PHE A 187 4.15 10.82 9.04
C PHE A 187 4.78 11.20 10.38
N LEU A 188 5.92 11.89 10.34
CA LEU A 188 6.74 12.11 11.53
C LEU A 188 6.49 13.48 12.16
N GLY A 189 5.88 13.47 13.34
CA GLY A 189 5.65 14.65 14.16
C GLY A 189 4.26 15.27 13.99
N ARG A 190 3.93 16.15 14.92
CA ARG A 190 2.60 16.73 15.10
C ARG A 190 2.17 17.71 14.01
N ASN A 191 3.07 18.11 13.13
CA ASN A 191 2.81 19.09 12.06
C ASN A 191 2.73 18.44 10.68
N VAL A 192 2.57 17.12 10.62
CA VAL A 192 2.57 16.33 9.39
C VAL A 192 1.28 15.51 9.32
N PRO A 193 0.13 16.17 9.07
CA PRO A 193 -1.14 15.45 8.89
C PRO A 193 -1.11 14.62 7.61
N GLU A 194 -1.88 13.56 7.56
CA GLU A 194 -1.98 12.66 6.41
C GLU A 194 -2.25 13.42 5.08
N ALA A 195 -3.14 14.39 5.10
CA ALA A 195 -3.47 15.21 3.94
C ALA A 195 -2.26 15.93 3.31
N LEU A 196 -1.18 16.19 4.08
CA LEU A 196 0.07 16.70 3.52
C LEU A 196 0.70 15.69 2.57
N GLY A 197 0.67 14.39 2.92
CA GLY A 197 1.17 13.31 2.08
C GLY A 197 0.40 13.19 0.78
N ASP A 198 -0.92 13.18 0.88
CA ASP A 198 -1.80 13.03 -0.28
C ASP A 198 -1.70 14.16 -1.29
N TYR A 199 -1.54 15.39 -0.83
CA TYR A 199 -1.70 16.55 -1.71
C TYR A 199 -0.41 17.30 -2.03
N PHE A 200 0.67 17.18 -1.24
CA PHE A 200 1.81 18.09 -1.43
C PHE A 200 3.19 17.51 -1.14
N ALA A 201 3.37 16.54 -0.26
CA ALA A 201 4.69 16.10 0.20
C ALA A 201 5.52 15.37 -0.87
N GLY A 202 4.91 14.88 -1.93
CA GLY A 202 5.59 14.29 -3.08
C GLY A 202 5.53 12.77 -3.21
N PRO A 203 5.59 11.94 -2.16
CA PRO A 203 5.33 10.52 -2.29
C PRO A 203 3.92 10.26 -2.82
N ASN A 204 3.74 9.17 -3.59
CA ASN A 204 2.40 8.81 -4.01
C ASN A 204 1.61 8.17 -2.85
N HIS A 205 0.28 8.26 -2.92
CA HIS A 205 -0.64 7.76 -1.91
C HIS A 205 -1.25 6.39 -2.24
N THR A 206 -0.67 5.63 -3.17
CA THR A 206 -1.09 4.25 -3.43
C THR A 206 -0.34 3.35 -2.45
N LEU A 207 -0.97 3.10 -1.33
CA LEU A 207 -0.37 2.50 -0.15
C LEU A 207 -0.97 1.11 0.15
N PRO A 208 -0.21 0.21 0.78
CA PRO A 208 -0.72 -1.07 1.23
C PRO A 208 -1.74 -0.89 2.35
N THR A 209 -2.92 -1.50 2.21
CA THR A 209 -4.04 -1.47 3.15
C THR A 209 -4.28 -2.84 3.77
N SER A 210 -5.18 -2.92 4.75
CA SER A 210 -5.65 -4.19 5.34
C SER A 210 -4.51 -5.03 5.93
N GLY A 211 -3.56 -4.37 6.58
CA GLY A 211 -2.41 -4.98 7.22
C GLY A 211 -1.35 -5.54 6.25
N THR A 212 -1.47 -5.26 4.94
CA THR A 212 -0.50 -5.74 3.94
C THR A 212 0.84 -4.99 3.99
N ALA A 213 0.93 -3.87 4.72
CA ALA A 213 2.19 -3.16 4.98
C ALA A 213 3.26 -4.05 5.67
N ARG A 214 2.87 -5.23 6.18
CA ARG A 214 3.81 -6.24 6.71
C ARG A 214 4.68 -6.89 5.63
N PHE A 215 4.29 -6.83 4.35
CA PHE A 215 5.01 -7.47 3.24
C PHE A 215 4.89 -6.71 1.92
N SER A 216 4.16 -5.61 1.88
CA SER A 216 4.00 -4.75 0.70
C SER A 216 4.50 -3.34 0.99
N SER A 217 5.03 -2.69 -0.03
CA SER A 217 5.47 -1.30 0.00
C SER A 217 4.48 -0.38 -0.72
N PRO A 218 4.56 0.94 -0.52
CA PRO A 218 3.91 1.90 -1.41
C PRO A 218 4.28 1.67 -2.87
N LEU A 219 3.39 2.05 -3.79
CA LEU A 219 3.68 2.02 -5.22
C LEU A 219 4.92 2.88 -5.52
N GLY A 220 5.91 2.27 -6.14
CA GLY A 220 7.19 2.92 -6.44
C GLY A 220 7.71 2.59 -7.84
N VAL A 221 8.87 3.10 -8.18
CA VAL A 221 9.55 2.82 -9.46
C VAL A 221 9.83 1.33 -9.61
N ASP A 222 10.14 0.62 -8.52
CA ASP A 222 10.39 -0.83 -8.52
C ASP A 222 9.21 -1.64 -9.04
N ASP A 223 7.99 -1.11 -8.95
CA ASP A 223 6.79 -1.75 -9.50
C ASP A 223 6.75 -1.78 -11.03
N PHE A 224 7.51 -0.93 -11.68
CA PHE A 224 7.57 -0.78 -13.13
C PHE A 224 8.85 -1.30 -13.75
N VAL A 225 9.79 -1.80 -12.94
CA VAL A 225 11.04 -2.40 -13.41
C VAL A 225 11.06 -3.90 -13.13
N LYS A 226 11.79 -4.63 -13.96
CA LYS A 226 12.03 -6.06 -13.78
C LYS A 226 13.52 -6.32 -13.62
N LYS A 227 13.85 -7.27 -12.76
CA LYS A 227 15.23 -7.74 -12.57
C LYS A 227 15.36 -9.11 -13.23
N SER A 228 16.41 -9.27 -14.03
CA SER A 228 16.76 -10.56 -14.64
C SER A 228 18.17 -10.93 -14.23
N SER A 229 18.41 -12.20 -14.00
CA SER A 229 19.77 -12.74 -13.86
C SER A 229 20.34 -13.06 -15.24
N PHE A 230 21.64 -12.91 -15.42
CA PHE A 230 22.36 -13.47 -16.54
C PHE A 230 23.51 -14.34 -16.01
N ILE A 231 23.79 -15.44 -16.70
CA ILE A 231 24.82 -16.40 -16.33
C ILE A 231 25.72 -16.60 -17.53
N TYR A 232 27.02 -16.43 -17.33
CA TYR A 232 28.04 -16.71 -18.35
C TYR A 232 29.14 -17.58 -17.74
N TYR A 233 29.52 -18.65 -18.49
CA TYR A 233 30.63 -19.52 -18.16
C TYR A 233 31.47 -19.71 -19.42
N THR A 234 32.80 -19.69 -19.26
CA THR A 234 33.69 -20.20 -20.30
C THR A 234 33.57 -21.72 -20.40
N ARG A 235 34.05 -22.30 -21.48
CA ARG A 235 34.10 -23.77 -21.67
C ARG A 235 34.82 -24.42 -20.48
N ASP A 236 36.02 -23.98 -20.17
CA ASP A 236 36.85 -24.55 -19.09
C ASP A 236 36.19 -24.42 -17.70
N ALA A 237 35.56 -23.28 -17.43
CA ALA A 237 34.86 -23.06 -16.17
C ALA A 237 33.64 -24.00 -16.05
N LEU A 238 32.90 -24.24 -17.13
CA LEU A 238 31.81 -25.22 -17.13
C LEU A 238 32.32 -26.63 -16.97
N GLU A 239 33.40 -27.01 -17.69
CA GLU A 239 34.00 -28.36 -17.64
C GLU A 239 34.41 -28.72 -16.20
N ALA A 240 34.98 -27.77 -15.46
CA ALA A 240 35.38 -27.98 -14.07
C ALA A 240 34.23 -28.33 -13.11
N VAL A 241 33.00 -27.93 -13.43
CA VAL A 241 31.82 -28.16 -12.57
C VAL A 241 30.81 -29.15 -13.19
N ALA A 242 30.97 -29.50 -14.45
CA ALA A 242 30.06 -30.37 -15.19
C ALA A 242 29.74 -31.71 -14.49
N PRO A 243 30.73 -32.46 -13.93
CA PRO A 243 30.43 -33.71 -13.23
C PRO A 243 29.53 -33.55 -12.04
N ARG A 244 29.67 -32.44 -11.29
CA ARG A 244 28.85 -32.16 -10.10
C ARG A 244 27.42 -31.81 -10.49
N ILE A 245 27.25 -31.06 -11.60
CA ILE A 245 25.93 -30.70 -12.11
C ILE A 245 25.21 -31.99 -12.60
N ALA A 246 25.92 -32.83 -13.32
CA ALA A 246 25.35 -34.08 -13.83
C ALA A 246 24.94 -35.02 -12.68
N ASP A 247 25.82 -35.29 -11.71
CA ASP A 247 25.52 -36.12 -10.54
C ASP A 247 24.30 -35.61 -9.77
N PHE A 248 24.20 -34.29 -9.57
CA PHE A 248 23.08 -33.71 -8.85
C PHE A 248 21.76 -33.85 -9.62
N ALA A 249 21.78 -33.57 -10.93
CA ALA A 249 20.60 -33.71 -11.79
C ALA A 249 20.14 -35.19 -11.89
N GLU A 250 21.06 -36.14 -11.96
CA GLU A 250 20.74 -37.58 -11.95
C GLU A 250 20.08 -38.03 -10.65
N ARG A 251 20.57 -37.55 -9.51
CA ARG A 251 19.95 -37.80 -8.18
C ARG A 251 18.54 -37.24 -8.04
N GLU A 252 18.24 -36.17 -8.75
CA GLU A 252 16.88 -35.63 -8.87
C GLU A 252 16.02 -36.37 -9.92
N GLY A 253 16.59 -37.36 -10.65
CA GLY A 253 15.90 -38.05 -11.73
C GLY A 253 15.78 -37.23 -13.02
N LEU A 254 16.54 -36.14 -13.13
CA LEU A 254 16.50 -35.22 -14.27
C LEU A 254 17.61 -35.50 -15.29
N HIS A 255 17.56 -36.67 -15.93
CA HIS A 255 18.60 -37.13 -16.85
C HIS A 255 18.84 -36.19 -18.04
N ALA A 256 17.80 -35.47 -18.54
CA ALA A 256 17.98 -34.49 -19.60
C ALA A 256 18.78 -33.26 -19.14
N HIS A 257 18.69 -32.88 -17.87
CA HIS A 257 19.53 -31.84 -17.27
C HIS A 257 20.98 -32.27 -17.20
N ALA A 258 21.26 -33.49 -16.72
CA ALA A 258 22.60 -34.08 -16.74
C ALA A 258 23.15 -34.11 -18.15
N ARG A 259 22.39 -34.65 -19.09
CA ARG A 259 22.73 -34.74 -20.51
C ARG A 259 23.03 -33.37 -21.13
N SER A 260 22.28 -32.35 -20.78
CA SER A 260 22.50 -30.99 -21.32
C SER A 260 23.91 -30.46 -21.02
N VAL A 261 24.53 -30.92 -19.95
CA VAL A 261 25.90 -30.56 -19.58
C VAL A 261 26.92 -31.51 -20.22
N THR A 262 26.74 -32.82 -20.07
CA THR A 262 27.73 -33.83 -20.51
C THR A 262 27.92 -33.86 -22.01
N ILE A 263 26.87 -33.63 -22.80
CA ILE A 263 26.94 -33.61 -24.29
C ILE A 263 27.94 -32.59 -24.85
N ARG A 264 28.22 -31.52 -24.07
CA ARG A 264 29.16 -30.48 -24.49
C ARG A 264 30.61 -30.91 -24.49
N TYR A 265 30.93 -32.06 -23.89
CA TYR A 265 32.26 -32.63 -23.74
C TYR A 265 32.40 -34.00 -24.41
N GLU A 266 31.36 -34.53 -25.00
CA GLU A 266 31.46 -35.73 -25.85
C GLU A 266 32.17 -35.38 -27.16
N LYS A 267 33.02 -36.31 -27.63
CA LYS A 267 33.76 -36.20 -28.88
C LYS A 267 32.93 -36.75 -30.04
#